data_f003de28d604ad3c56f5adbc3fe0534d
#
_entry.id   f003de28d604ad3c56f5adbc3fe0534d
#
_cell.length_a   1.000
_cell.length_b   1.000
_cell.length_c   1.000
_cell.angle_alpha   90.00
_cell.angle_beta   90.00
_cell.angle_gamma   90.00
#
_symmetry.space_group_name_H-M   'P 1'
#
loop_
_entity.id
_entity.type
_entity.pdbx_description
1 polymer ?
#
loop_
_entity_poly.entity_id
_entity_poly.type
_entity_poly.pdbx_seq_one_letter_code
_entity_poly.pdbx_strand_id
1 'polypeptide(L)'
;RLRNFGGATMPMPIMAASSALWRDDDHVAQIRDLYRAKFDLAEQLLGDQPGFSRPAAGFFLWLDVATRGGGEAVARKLWAEAAIRVLPGAYLSRPLAGGASPGDDYIRIALVHSPDITKTALERIVKQLR
;
A
#
# COMPACT_ATOMS: atom_id res chain seq x y z
N ARG A 1 -21.14 16.18 15.37
CA ARG A 1 -21.71 15.87 16.73
C ARG A 1 -21.11 14.59 17.32
N LEU A 2 -20.94 13.49 16.58
CA LEU A 2 -20.36 12.24 17.10
C LEU A 2 -18.98 12.41 17.72
N ARG A 3 -18.09 13.21 17.13
CA ARG A 3 -16.74 13.46 17.67
C ARG A 3 -16.73 14.16 19.01
N ASN A 4 -17.71 15.04 19.29
CA ASN A 4 -17.78 15.75 20.57
C ASN A 4 -18.09 14.86 21.76
N PHE A 5 -18.75 13.72 21.51
CA PHE A 5 -19.11 12.76 22.55
C PHE A 5 -18.18 11.52 22.59
N GLY A 6 -17.42 11.29 21.54
CA GLY A 6 -16.50 10.16 21.43
C GLY A 6 -15.09 10.41 21.95
N GLY A 7 -14.81 11.54 22.59
CA GLY A 7 -13.48 11.89 23.11
C GLY A 7 -12.42 12.15 22.03
N ALA A 8 -12.82 12.29 20.76
CA ALA A 8 -11.92 12.48 19.63
C ALA A 8 -11.78 13.96 19.20
N THR A 9 -11.95 14.88 20.14
CA THR A 9 -11.73 16.31 19.87
C THR A 9 -10.23 16.57 19.75
N MET A 10 -9.81 17.19 18.64
CA MET A 10 -8.40 17.49 18.41
C MET A 10 -7.95 18.59 19.39
N PRO A 11 -6.86 18.39 20.17
CA PRO A 11 -6.31 19.42 21.04
C PRO A 11 -5.87 20.67 20.28
N MET A 12 -6.02 21.84 20.89
CA MET A 12 -5.66 23.15 20.28
C MET A 12 -4.21 23.19 19.73
N PRO A 13 -3.18 22.68 20.44
CA PRO A 13 -1.82 22.65 19.91
C PRO A 13 -1.69 21.83 18.63
N ILE A 14 -2.40 20.71 18.54
CA ILE A 14 -2.41 19.84 17.33
C ILE A 14 -3.12 20.58 16.17
N MET A 15 -4.18 21.31 16.43
CA MET A 15 -4.86 22.13 15.41
C MET A 15 -3.93 23.23 14.87
N ALA A 16 -3.19 23.90 15.76
CA ALA A 16 -2.21 24.92 15.35
C ALA A 16 -1.07 24.33 14.50
N ALA A 17 -0.51 23.22 14.94
CA ALA A 17 0.53 22.49 14.18
C ALA A 17 0.02 22.01 12.81
N SER A 18 -1.18 21.45 12.76
CA SER A 18 -1.83 21.04 11.50
C SER A 18 -2.02 22.23 10.56
N SER A 19 -2.46 23.37 11.08
CA SER A 19 -2.64 24.58 10.26
C SER A 19 -1.33 25.10 9.68
N ALA A 20 -0.22 24.98 10.41
CA ALA A 20 1.11 25.35 9.91
C ALA A 20 1.56 24.38 8.81
N LEU A 21 1.41 23.07 9.02
CA LEU A 21 1.76 22.03 8.03
C LEU A 21 0.96 22.17 6.72
N TRP A 22 -0.32 22.51 6.80
CA TRP A 22 -1.15 22.72 5.61
C TRP A 22 -0.79 23.96 4.79
N ARG A 23 0.05 24.86 5.32
CA ARG A 23 0.57 26.05 4.61
C ARG A 23 1.97 25.85 4.05
N ASP A 24 2.61 24.74 4.38
CA ASP A 24 3.95 24.39 3.92
C ASP A 24 3.83 23.36 2.79
N ASP A 25 4.01 23.81 1.55
CA ASP A 25 3.96 22.96 0.35
C ASP A 25 5.32 22.36 -0.03
N ASP A 26 6.42 22.85 0.54
CA ASP A 26 7.77 22.39 0.18
C ASP A 26 7.99 20.92 0.53
N HIS A 27 7.59 20.50 1.73
CA HIS A 27 7.68 19.10 2.14
C HIS A 27 6.78 18.18 1.29
N VAL A 28 5.65 18.70 0.80
CA VAL A 28 4.71 17.95 -0.06
C VAL A 28 5.35 17.65 -1.41
N ALA A 29 6.05 18.63 -2.01
CA ALA A 29 6.77 18.45 -3.26
C ALA A 29 7.86 17.37 -3.12
N GLN A 30 8.68 17.43 -2.07
CA GLN A 30 9.73 16.45 -1.78
C GLN A 30 9.16 15.04 -1.57
N ILE A 31 8.08 14.90 -0.81
CA ILE A 31 7.42 13.62 -0.59
C ILE A 31 6.84 13.04 -1.88
N ARG A 32 6.22 13.88 -2.72
CA ARG A 32 5.69 13.46 -4.03
C ARG A 32 6.79 12.93 -4.94
N ASP A 33 7.93 13.60 -5.00
CA ASP A 33 9.06 13.18 -5.82
C ASP A 33 9.65 11.85 -5.32
N LEU A 34 9.77 11.69 -4.01
CA LEU A 34 10.21 10.43 -3.39
C LEU A 34 9.27 9.27 -3.75
N TYR A 35 7.96 9.45 -3.65
CA TYR A 35 7.01 8.38 -4.00
C TYR A 35 6.90 8.16 -5.49
N ARG A 36 7.04 9.19 -6.32
CA ARG A 36 7.12 9.03 -7.78
C ARG A 36 8.28 8.11 -8.16
N ALA A 37 9.48 8.34 -7.62
CA ALA A 37 10.63 7.48 -7.85
C ALA A 37 10.39 6.03 -7.40
N LYS A 38 9.68 5.81 -6.28
CA LYS A 38 9.32 4.46 -5.83
C LYS A 38 8.29 3.79 -6.74
N PHE A 39 7.34 4.54 -7.29
CA PHE A 39 6.41 4.00 -8.27
C PHE A 39 7.09 3.69 -9.61
N ASP A 40 8.05 4.51 -10.05
CA ASP A 40 8.86 4.23 -11.24
C ASP A 40 9.64 2.92 -11.06
N LEU A 41 10.25 2.73 -9.90
CA LEU A 41 10.94 1.50 -9.53
C LEU A 41 9.98 0.29 -9.50
N ALA A 42 8.79 0.46 -8.94
CA ALA A 42 7.79 -0.61 -8.89
C ALA A 42 7.31 -0.99 -10.30
N GLU A 43 7.08 -0.03 -11.17
CA GLU A 43 6.71 -0.26 -12.56
C GLU A 43 7.83 -0.95 -13.34
N GLN A 44 9.09 -0.57 -13.11
CA GLN A 44 10.25 -1.23 -13.73
C GLN A 44 10.35 -2.72 -13.32
N LEU A 45 10.04 -3.06 -12.08
CA LEU A 45 10.22 -4.42 -11.54
C LEU A 45 8.97 -5.29 -11.69
N LEU A 46 7.78 -4.70 -11.60
CA LEU A 46 6.50 -5.40 -11.58
C LEU A 46 5.67 -5.16 -12.86
N GLY A 47 6.05 -4.24 -13.74
CA GLY A 47 5.25 -3.84 -14.90
C GLY A 47 4.85 -5.00 -15.81
N ASP A 48 5.71 -6.00 -15.96
CA ASP A 48 5.44 -7.20 -16.75
C ASP A 48 4.63 -8.28 -15.97
N GLN A 49 4.34 -8.04 -14.69
CA GLN A 49 3.56 -9.00 -13.91
C GLN A 49 2.08 -8.84 -14.23
N PRO A 50 1.37 -9.95 -14.56
CA PRO A 50 -0.07 -9.91 -14.67
C PRO A 50 -0.70 -9.36 -13.38
N GLY A 51 -1.65 -8.45 -13.53
CA GLY A 51 -2.33 -7.83 -12.38
C GLY A 51 -1.65 -6.59 -11.80
N PHE A 52 -0.50 -6.16 -12.33
CA PHE A 52 0.11 -4.88 -11.95
C PHE A 52 -0.63 -3.72 -12.63
N SER A 53 -0.90 -2.68 -11.86
CA SER A 53 -1.29 -1.37 -12.38
C SER A 53 -0.63 -0.26 -11.56
N ARG A 54 -0.11 0.77 -12.24
CA ARG A 54 0.48 1.92 -11.57
C ARG A 54 -0.61 2.80 -10.96
N PRO A 55 -0.62 3.03 -9.64
CA PRO A 55 -1.59 3.94 -9.02
C PRO A 55 -1.34 5.39 -9.45
N ALA A 56 -2.41 6.18 -9.58
CA ALA A 56 -2.31 7.59 -9.87
C ALA A 56 -1.74 8.41 -8.70
N ALA A 57 -1.90 7.92 -7.46
CA ALA A 57 -1.46 8.60 -6.24
C ALA A 57 -1.36 7.64 -5.06
N GLY A 58 -0.88 8.15 -3.92
CA GLY A 58 -0.74 7.40 -2.68
C GLY A 58 0.65 6.81 -2.47
N PHE A 59 0.73 5.73 -1.72
CA PHE A 59 1.98 5.05 -1.37
C PHE A 59 1.81 3.52 -1.25
N PHE A 60 0.73 3.00 -1.81
CA PHE A 60 0.43 1.58 -1.87
C PHE A 60 0.35 1.11 -3.31
N LEU A 61 0.78 -0.13 -3.53
CA LEU A 61 0.41 -0.91 -4.72
C LEU A 61 -0.72 -1.87 -4.34
N TRP A 62 -1.66 -2.03 -5.24
CA TRP A 62 -2.61 -3.12 -5.24
C TRP A 62 -2.25 -4.05 -6.40
N LEU A 63 -1.85 -5.26 -6.07
CA LEU A 63 -1.46 -6.26 -7.06
C LEU A 63 -2.51 -7.35 -7.09
N ASP A 64 -3.11 -7.57 -8.26
CA ASP A 64 -3.99 -8.70 -8.50
C ASP A 64 -3.17 -9.99 -8.55
N VAL A 65 -3.57 -10.95 -7.74
CA VAL A 65 -2.91 -12.27 -7.62
C VAL A 65 -3.93 -13.42 -7.72
N ALA A 66 -5.09 -13.17 -8.34
CA ALA A 66 -6.15 -14.17 -8.54
C ALA A 66 -5.61 -15.47 -9.12
N THR A 67 -4.78 -15.37 -10.18
CA THR A 67 -4.18 -16.52 -10.85
C THR A 67 -3.13 -17.29 -10.03
N ARG A 68 -2.80 -16.77 -8.83
CA ARG A 68 -1.79 -17.33 -7.92
C ARG A 68 -2.38 -17.84 -6.60
N GLY A 69 -3.70 -18.05 -6.59
CA GLY A 69 -4.42 -18.57 -5.42
C GLY A 69 -4.98 -17.52 -4.48
N GLY A 70 -5.00 -16.25 -4.91
CA GLY A 70 -5.58 -15.14 -4.16
C GLY A 70 -4.66 -14.50 -3.14
N GLY A 71 -5.14 -13.40 -2.57
CA GLY A 71 -4.34 -12.51 -1.73
C GLY A 71 -3.80 -13.15 -0.46
N GLU A 72 -4.59 -13.96 0.22
CA GLU A 72 -4.16 -14.58 1.48
C GLU A 72 -3.08 -15.65 1.25
N ALA A 73 -3.24 -16.51 0.24
CA ALA A 73 -2.27 -17.55 -0.09
C ALA A 73 -0.92 -16.93 -0.49
N VAL A 74 -0.94 -15.91 -1.35
CA VAL A 74 0.26 -15.19 -1.76
C VAL A 74 0.93 -14.46 -0.59
N ALA A 75 0.16 -13.81 0.28
CA ALA A 75 0.71 -13.13 1.45
C ALA A 75 1.42 -14.11 2.40
N ARG A 76 0.85 -15.29 2.64
CA ARG A 76 1.47 -16.36 3.45
C ARG A 76 2.77 -16.88 2.81
N LYS A 77 2.76 -17.10 1.49
CA LYS A 77 3.95 -17.53 0.74
C LYS A 77 5.06 -16.50 0.83
N LEU A 78 4.77 -15.23 0.56
CA LEU A 78 5.74 -14.14 0.65
C LEU A 78 6.34 -14.01 2.06
N TRP A 79 5.53 -14.20 3.09
CA TRP A 79 6.02 -14.20 4.47
C TRP A 79 6.96 -15.38 4.74
N ALA A 80 6.54 -16.59 4.40
CA ALA A 80 7.28 -17.81 4.72
C ALA A 80 8.59 -17.95 3.92
N GLU A 81 8.57 -17.61 2.62
CA GLU A 81 9.66 -17.92 1.70
C GLU A 81 10.55 -16.71 1.37
N ALA A 82 10.04 -15.49 1.54
CA ALA A 82 10.75 -14.27 1.20
C ALA A 82 10.97 -13.31 2.39
N ALA A 83 10.40 -13.60 3.56
CA ALA A 83 10.35 -12.70 4.71
C ALA A 83 9.76 -11.31 4.36
N ILE A 84 8.78 -11.29 3.47
CA ILE A 84 8.07 -10.08 3.02
C ILE A 84 6.65 -10.09 3.59
N ARG A 85 6.31 -9.03 4.33
CA ARG A 85 4.96 -8.85 4.85
C ARG A 85 4.16 -7.91 3.97
N VAL A 86 3.11 -8.44 3.37
CA VAL A 86 2.08 -7.70 2.64
C VAL A 86 0.73 -7.88 3.31
N LEU A 87 -0.25 -7.06 2.97
CA LEU A 87 -1.58 -7.18 3.54
C LEU A 87 -2.53 -7.80 2.50
N PRO A 88 -3.19 -8.95 2.82
CA PRO A 88 -4.26 -9.47 1.97
C PRO A 88 -5.39 -8.45 1.82
N GLY A 89 -5.88 -8.26 0.61
CA GLY A 89 -6.92 -7.30 0.33
C GLY A 89 -8.27 -7.63 1.00
N ALA A 90 -8.53 -8.92 1.24
CA ALA A 90 -9.69 -9.38 1.99
C ALA A 90 -9.83 -8.73 3.37
N TYR A 91 -8.71 -8.40 4.04
CA TYR A 91 -8.73 -7.76 5.37
C TYR A 91 -9.13 -6.29 5.32
N LEU A 92 -9.20 -5.69 4.15
CA LEU A 92 -9.54 -4.29 3.90
C LEU A 92 -10.89 -4.12 3.21
N SER A 93 -11.57 -5.22 2.92
CA SER A 93 -12.85 -5.23 2.23
C SER A 93 -13.90 -6.01 3.02
N ARG A 94 -15.16 -5.80 2.69
CA ARG A 94 -16.28 -6.56 3.26
C ARG A 94 -16.83 -7.53 2.22
N PRO A 95 -17.23 -8.74 2.63
CA PRO A 95 -17.94 -9.64 1.74
C PRO A 95 -19.17 -8.99 1.14
N LEU A 96 -19.38 -9.23 -0.14
CA LEU A 96 -20.59 -8.85 -0.85
C LEU A 96 -21.71 -9.88 -0.58
N ALA A 97 -22.93 -9.60 -1.07
CA ALA A 97 -24.12 -10.48 -0.92
C ALA A 97 -23.92 -11.86 -1.56
N GLY A 98 -22.89 -12.32 -2.02
CA GLY A 98 -22.54 -13.67 -2.50
C GLY A 98 -21.41 -14.34 -1.71
N GLY A 99 -20.93 -13.71 -0.62
CA GLY A 99 -19.86 -14.23 0.22
C GLY A 99 -18.45 -13.90 -0.27
N ALA A 100 -18.25 -13.50 -1.53
CA ALA A 100 -16.93 -13.08 -2.05
C ALA A 100 -16.61 -11.64 -1.61
N SER A 101 -15.35 -11.37 -1.31
CA SER A 101 -14.86 -10.04 -1.00
C SER A 101 -14.13 -9.46 -2.21
N PRO A 102 -14.35 -8.18 -2.57
CA PRO A 102 -13.62 -7.53 -3.67
C PRO A 102 -12.10 -7.55 -3.52
N GLY A 103 -11.60 -7.75 -2.30
CA GLY A 103 -10.18 -7.80 -2.01
C GLY A 103 -9.57 -9.20 -2.00
N ASP A 104 -10.35 -10.27 -2.19
CA ASP A 104 -9.86 -11.66 -2.06
C ASP A 104 -8.68 -11.95 -2.98
N ASP A 105 -8.71 -11.38 -4.18
CA ASP A 105 -7.70 -11.60 -5.21
C ASP A 105 -6.51 -10.63 -5.14
N TYR A 106 -6.45 -9.75 -4.14
CA TYR A 106 -5.46 -8.69 -4.09
C TYR A 106 -4.53 -8.80 -2.89
N ILE A 107 -3.28 -8.36 -3.11
CA ILE A 107 -2.37 -7.99 -2.02
C ILE A 107 -2.08 -6.49 -2.08
N ARG A 108 -1.97 -5.86 -0.90
CA ARG A 108 -1.53 -4.48 -0.75
C ARG A 108 -0.08 -4.43 -0.30
N ILE A 109 0.75 -3.73 -1.06
CA ILE A 109 2.17 -3.52 -0.77
C ILE A 109 2.37 -2.05 -0.40
N ALA A 110 2.96 -1.77 0.77
CA ALA A 110 3.25 -0.42 1.23
C ALA A 110 4.68 -0.01 0.84
N LEU A 111 4.85 1.07 0.09
CA LEU A 111 6.15 1.59 -0.36
C LEU A 111 6.76 2.58 0.66
N VAL A 112 6.71 2.26 1.95
CA VAL A 112 7.07 3.19 3.04
C VAL A 112 8.55 3.21 3.39
N HIS A 113 9.31 2.19 3.02
CA HIS A 113 10.73 2.08 3.30
C HIS A 113 11.59 2.95 2.35
N SER A 114 12.90 3.04 2.61
CA SER A 114 13.84 3.70 1.70
C SER A 114 13.81 3.07 0.30
N PRO A 115 14.23 3.78 -0.76
CA PRO A 115 14.26 3.23 -2.12
C PRO A 115 15.03 1.90 -2.23
N ASP A 116 16.17 1.76 -1.56
CA ASP A 116 17.01 0.54 -1.62
C ASP A 116 16.30 -0.67 -0.97
N ILE A 117 15.70 -0.46 0.21
CA ILE A 117 14.92 -1.52 0.88
C ILE A 117 13.69 -1.86 0.03
N THR A 118 13.02 -0.86 -0.53
CA THR A 118 11.87 -1.05 -1.42
C THR A 118 12.26 -1.87 -2.66
N LYS A 119 13.39 -1.55 -3.30
CA LYS A 119 13.93 -2.30 -4.43
C LYS A 119 14.16 -3.77 -4.07
N THR A 120 14.92 -4.02 -3.01
CA THR A 120 15.21 -5.38 -2.55
C THR A 120 13.94 -6.18 -2.23
N ALA A 121 12.95 -5.54 -1.61
CA ALA A 121 11.67 -6.18 -1.29
C ALA A 121 10.88 -6.51 -2.56
N LEU A 122 10.79 -5.59 -3.52
CA LEU A 122 10.10 -5.82 -4.78
C LEU A 122 10.77 -6.93 -5.62
N GLU A 123 12.11 -6.98 -5.68
CA GLU A 123 12.85 -8.05 -6.35
C GLU A 123 12.54 -9.42 -5.74
N ARG A 124 12.44 -9.52 -4.40
CA ARG A 124 12.03 -10.76 -3.72
C ARG A 124 10.59 -11.13 -4.05
N ILE A 125 9.68 -10.16 -4.10
CA ILE A 125 8.28 -10.38 -4.49
C ILE A 125 8.22 -10.93 -5.92
N VAL A 126 8.88 -10.30 -6.88
CA VAL A 126 8.94 -10.75 -8.28
C VAL A 126 9.42 -12.20 -8.39
N LYS A 127 10.48 -12.56 -7.63
CA LYS A 127 11.01 -13.92 -7.61
C LYS A 127 9.97 -14.95 -7.14
N GLN A 128 9.12 -14.60 -6.20
CA GLN A 128 8.09 -15.50 -5.66
C GLN A 128 6.81 -15.55 -6.52
N LEU A 129 6.60 -14.54 -7.37
CA LEU A 129 5.44 -14.48 -8.26
C LEU A 129 5.67 -15.14 -9.62
N ARG A 130 6.89 -15.50 -9.93
CA ARG A 130 7.25 -16.30 -11.12
C ARG A 130 6.96 -17.77 -10.86
#